data_9d056cc0767e38a088331e0454416445
#
_entry.id   9d056cc0767e38a088331e0454416445
#
_cell.length_a   1.000
_cell.length_b   1.000
_cell.length_c   1.000
_cell.angle_alpha   90.00
_cell.angle_beta   90.00
_cell.angle_gamma   90.00
#
_symmetry.space_group_name_H-M   'P 1'
#
loop_
_entity.id
_entity.type
_entity.pdbx_description
1 polymer ?
#
loop_
_entity_poly.entity_id
_entity_poly.type
_entity_poly.pdbx_seq_one_letter_code
_entity_poly.pdbx_strand_id
1 'polypeptide(L)'
;MELAYQGLFIRLPFEGAVGVEAFEMNASFNDHVTLRLLLLVEEEKIEALIHGIGDGDDIEVYKAEADGLLYAGKITDAKMEQDRSLHLLQLEAASYTMEWGLAPVSQSFLNLDTTYRQVMDKVLKNQKDAEILDCATKGAVIPDFLLQYEESDWNFLVRLASHFHTFIVPDCRAAHGRAYFGIPDLGEEYVLSDEEFTEIKDMDQYYRLGREQKILPQETLKWKVTARQDFCLAQKVRFRGISAIVTRIQYQTVEGELVRTYELSRRKGVLCAPEKNPHIFGMSIPATVKERSGNCVRVHFHIDPEYDNSPNVKYFTYAIESSFIYCMPEVGSQ
;
A
#
# COMPACT_ATOMS: atom_id res chain seq x y z
N MET A 1 8.64 23.64 -12.61
CA MET A 1 10.05 24.05 -12.42
C MET A 1 10.86 22.93 -11.78
N GLU A 2 12.19 23.07 -11.70
CA GLU A 2 13.07 22.07 -11.09
C GLU A 2 13.99 22.75 -10.06
N LEU A 3 14.12 22.16 -8.87
CA LEU A 3 14.97 22.61 -7.80
C LEU A 3 15.99 21.54 -7.45
N ALA A 4 17.25 21.93 -7.28
CA ALA A 4 18.31 21.03 -6.79
C ALA A 4 18.34 21.05 -5.26
N TYR A 5 18.43 19.87 -4.63
CA TYR A 5 18.56 19.73 -3.19
C TYR A 5 19.38 18.49 -2.82
N GLN A 6 20.60 18.70 -2.34
CA GLN A 6 21.47 17.67 -1.75
C GLN A 6 21.56 16.34 -2.54
N GLY A 7 21.83 16.44 -3.84
CA GLY A 7 21.94 15.31 -4.74
C GLY A 7 20.58 14.79 -5.28
N LEU A 8 19.52 15.56 -5.05
CA LEU A 8 18.20 15.33 -5.64
C LEU A 8 17.80 16.49 -6.54
N PHE A 9 16.98 16.21 -7.55
CA PHE A 9 16.24 17.18 -8.34
C PHE A 9 14.75 17.01 -8.08
N ILE A 10 14.09 18.09 -7.66
CA ILE A 10 12.66 18.12 -7.33
C ILE A 10 11.95 18.89 -8.44
N ARG A 11 11.09 18.22 -9.17
CA ARG A 11 10.26 18.82 -10.21
C ARG A 11 8.90 19.17 -9.65
N LEU A 12 8.56 20.45 -9.70
CA LEU A 12 7.30 21.02 -9.22
C LEU A 12 6.41 21.43 -10.39
N PRO A 13 5.06 21.31 -10.29
CA PRO A 13 4.13 21.67 -11.36
C PRO A 13 3.98 23.18 -11.56
N PHE A 14 4.55 23.99 -10.68
CA PHE A 14 4.45 25.45 -10.67
C PHE A 14 5.83 26.13 -10.65
N GLU A 15 5.85 27.44 -10.79
CA GLU A 15 7.03 28.31 -10.67
C GLU A 15 6.92 29.23 -9.45
N GLY A 16 8.06 29.76 -8.96
CA GLY A 16 8.12 30.71 -7.85
C GLY A 16 8.69 30.17 -6.55
N ALA A 17 9.02 28.89 -6.50
CA ALA A 17 9.85 28.36 -5.43
C ALA A 17 11.33 28.66 -5.73
N VAL A 18 12.06 29.20 -4.76
CA VAL A 18 13.46 29.62 -4.90
C VAL A 18 14.45 28.70 -4.20
N GLY A 19 13.97 27.84 -3.29
CA GLY A 19 14.81 26.92 -2.57
C GLY A 19 14.00 25.89 -1.76
N VAL A 20 14.70 24.86 -1.29
CA VAL A 20 14.17 23.83 -0.40
C VAL A 20 14.80 23.95 0.96
N GLU A 21 14.03 24.22 1.98
CA GLU A 21 14.47 24.31 3.38
C GLU A 21 14.45 22.95 4.08
N ALA A 22 13.43 22.13 3.81
CA ALA A 22 13.34 20.80 4.37
C ALA A 22 12.70 19.83 3.39
N PHE A 23 13.18 18.60 3.47
CA PHE A 23 12.71 17.44 2.71
C PHE A 23 12.46 16.29 3.67
N GLU A 24 11.28 15.68 3.59
CA GLU A 24 10.95 14.46 4.32
C GLU A 24 10.23 13.50 3.38
N MET A 25 10.71 12.26 3.28
CA MET A 25 10.04 11.18 2.54
C MET A 25 9.97 9.95 3.42
N ASN A 26 8.80 9.35 3.50
CA ASN A 26 8.57 8.12 4.26
C ASN A 26 7.97 7.05 3.34
N ALA A 27 8.54 5.86 3.38
CA ALA A 27 8.04 4.69 2.67
C ALA A 27 8.07 3.47 3.59
N SER A 28 7.00 2.71 3.63
CA SER A 28 6.91 1.43 4.34
C SER A 28 5.95 0.48 3.65
N PHE A 29 6.01 -0.80 4.01
CA PHE A 29 5.04 -1.79 3.52
C PHE A 29 3.63 -1.46 4.05
N ASN A 30 2.61 -1.75 3.26
CA ASN A 30 1.19 -1.49 3.50
C ASN A 30 0.80 -0.02 3.61
N ASP A 31 1.73 0.92 3.43
CA ASP A 31 1.48 2.38 3.46
C ASP A 31 1.74 3.01 2.09
N HIS A 32 1.07 4.13 1.81
CA HIS A 32 1.44 4.97 0.69
C HIS A 32 2.75 5.70 0.98
N VAL A 33 3.59 5.88 -0.04
CA VAL A 33 4.81 6.68 0.14
C VAL A 33 4.43 8.14 0.23
N THR A 34 4.89 8.82 1.27
CA THR A 34 4.59 10.24 1.51
C THR A 34 5.83 11.09 1.33
N LEU A 35 5.63 12.30 0.83
CA LEU A 35 6.64 13.34 0.68
C LEU A 35 6.13 14.62 1.33
N ARG A 36 6.98 15.27 2.13
CA ARG A 36 6.76 16.62 2.65
C ARG A 36 7.93 17.50 2.27
N LEU A 37 7.63 18.65 1.69
CA LEU A 37 8.58 19.66 1.32
C LEU A 37 8.29 20.98 2.06
N LEU A 38 9.32 21.65 2.52
CA LEU A 38 9.25 23.04 2.96
C LEU A 38 10.05 23.87 1.96
N LEU A 39 9.37 24.71 1.23
CA LEU A 39 9.93 25.52 0.14
C LEU A 39 9.97 27.00 0.51
N LEU A 40 11.07 27.67 0.16
CA LEU A 40 11.12 29.12 0.10
C LEU A 40 10.47 29.59 -1.19
N VAL A 41 9.59 30.59 -1.12
CA VAL A 41 8.85 31.12 -2.29
C VAL A 41 8.98 32.65 -2.39
N GLU A 42 8.86 33.14 -3.61
CA GLU A 42 8.85 34.59 -3.90
C GLU A 42 7.55 35.23 -3.40
N GLU A 43 7.66 36.39 -2.70
CA GLU A 43 6.52 37.11 -2.13
C GLU A 43 5.44 37.43 -3.19
N GLU A 44 5.86 37.84 -4.38
CA GLU A 44 4.96 38.24 -5.47
C GLU A 44 4.12 37.09 -6.03
N LYS A 45 4.51 35.84 -5.78
CA LYS A 45 3.86 34.65 -6.35
C LYS A 45 3.00 33.85 -5.34
N ILE A 46 2.97 34.26 -4.07
CA ILE A 46 2.32 33.54 -2.97
C ILE A 46 0.84 33.23 -3.26
N GLU A 47 0.05 34.27 -3.59
CA GLU A 47 -1.39 34.10 -3.84
C GLU A 47 -1.65 33.22 -5.07
N ALA A 48 -0.85 33.40 -6.12
CA ALA A 48 -0.97 32.61 -7.34
C ALA A 48 -0.63 31.13 -7.10
N LEU A 49 0.37 30.85 -6.24
CA LEU A 49 0.78 29.49 -5.91
C LEU A 49 -0.29 28.73 -5.14
N ILE A 50 -0.77 29.28 -4.01
CA ILE A 50 -1.74 28.57 -3.15
C ILE A 50 -3.08 28.35 -3.86
N HIS A 51 -3.50 29.29 -4.72
CA HIS A 51 -4.75 29.15 -5.47
C HIS A 51 -4.59 28.37 -6.79
N GLY A 52 -3.36 28.20 -7.28
CA GLY A 52 -3.06 27.51 -8.51
C GLY A 52 -2.88 25.99 -8.36
N ILE A 53 -2.55 25.53 -7.14
CA ILE A 53 -2.40 24.10 -6.85
C ILE A 53 -3.77 23.41 -6.93
N GLY A 54 -3.90 22.39 -7.77
CA GLY A 54 -5.15 21.70 -8.01
C GLY A 54 -5.00 20.20 -8.24
N ASP A 55 -6.13 19.56 -8.55
CA ASP A 55 -6.17 18.14 -8.87
C ASP A 55 -5.35 17.84 -10.14
N GLY A 56 -4.40 16.93 -10.01
CA GLY A 56 -3.48 16.54 -11.08
C GLY A 56 -2.13 17.23 -11.03
N ASP A 57 -1.86 18.02 -10.02
CA ASP A 57 -0.53 18.57 -9.78
C ASP A 57 0.37 17.53 -9.11
N ASP A 58 1.38 17.10 -9.86
CA ASP A 58 2.28 16.03 -9.49
C ASP A 58 3.65 16.58 -9.05
N ILE A 59 4.27 15.91 -8.10
CA ILE A 59 5.67 16.14 -7.69
C ILE A 59 6.49 14.94 -8.09
N GLU A 60 7.63 15.20 -8.72
CA GLU A 60 8.62 14.17 -9.05
C GLU A 60 9.96 14.51 -8.38
N VAL A 61 10.62 13.49 -7.85
CA VAL A 61 11.97 13.60 -7.29
C VAL A 61 12.90 12.65 -8.03
N TYR A 62 13.99 13.18 -8.55
CA TYR A 62 15.01 12.44 -9.28
C TYR A 62 16.33 12.42 -8.53
N LYS A 63 17.15 11.41 -8.76
CA LYS A 63 18.53 11.33 -8.30
C LYS A 63 19.45 12.10 -9.24
N ALA A 64 20.33 12.95 -8.72
CA ALA A 64 21.26 13.73 -9.54
C ALA A 64 22.28 12.86 -10.29
N GLU A 65 22.74 11.76 -9.67
CA GLU A 65 23.84 10.95 -10.23
C GLU A 65 23.39 9.90 -11.26
N ALA A 66 22.10 9.51 -11.25
CA ALA A 66 21.63 8.34 -12.02
C ALA A 66 20.43 8.64 -12.94
N ASP A 67 19.97 9.88 -13.02
CA ASP A 67 18.78 10.31 -13.76
C ASP A 67 17.55 9.39 -13.52
N GLY A 68 17.51 8.78 -12.34
CA GLY A 68 16.50 7.80 -11.93
C GLY A 68 15.42 8.44 -11.06
N LEU A 69 14.15 8.17 -11.40
CA LEU A 69 13.01 8.58 -10.58
C LEU A 69 13.09 7.93 -9.20
N LEU A 70 13.12 8.75 -8.15
CA LEU A 70 13.12 8.33 -6.76
C LEU A 70 11.70 8.30 -6.20
N TYR A 71 10.90 9.31 -6.55
CA TYR A 71 9.54 9.48 -6.09
C TYR A 71 8.71 10.19 -7.16
N ALA A 72 7.47 9.75 -7.31
CA ALA A 72 6.41 10.46 -8.01
C ALA A 72 5.09 10.32 -7.25
N GLY A 73 4.33 11.39 -7.19
CA GLY A 73 3.05 11.41 -6.49
C GLY A 73 2.31 12.71 -6.64
N LYS A 74 1.08 12.71 -6.14
CA LYS A 74 0.17 13.86 -6.18
C LYS A 74 0.30 14.72 -4.93
N ILE A 75 0.15 16.03 -5.10
CA ILE A 75 0.02 16.96 -3.98
C ILE A 75 -1.31 16.68 -3.27
N THR A 76 -1.24 16.47 -1.96
CA THR A 76 -2.40 16.19 -1.11
C THR A 76 -2.76 17.35 -0.20
N ASP A 77 -1.78 18.20 0.14
CA ASP A 77 -1.98 19.40 0.95
C ASP A 77 -0.95 20.46 0.61
N ALA A 78 -1.34 21.72 0.73
CA ALA A 78 -0.48 22.87 0.56
C ALA A 78 -0.79 23.93 1.61
N LYS A 79 0.20 24.30 2.40
CA LYS A 79 0.08 25.30 3.47
C LYS A 79 1.13 26.40 3.30
N MET A 80 0.68 27.65 3.29
CA MET A 80 1.54 28.81 3.26
C MET A 80 1.76 29.37 4.66
N GLU A 81 2.99 29.60 5.02
CA GLU A 81 3.38 30.26 6.27
C GLU A 81 4.26 31.48 5.97
N GLN A 82 4.03 32.57 6.71
CA GLN A 82 4.87 33.73 6.67
C GLN A 82 5.57 33.90 8.03
N ASP A 83 6.89 33.82 8.03
CA ASP A 83 7.72 34.14 9.19
C ASP A 83 8.55 35.36 8.89
N ARG A 84 8.17 36.53 9.48
CA ARG A 84 8.77 37.85 9.25
C ARG A 84 8.82 38.22 7.76
N SER A 85 9.97 38.07 7.12
CA SER A 85 10.20 38.37 5.70
C SER A 85 10.37 37.08 4.83
N LEU A 86 10.23 35.92 5.44
CA LEU A 86 10.33 34.63 4.72
C LEU A 86 8.94 34.09 4.44
N HIS A 87 8.74 33.66 3.22
CA HIS A 87 7.53 33.02 2.77
C HIS A 87 7.82 31.55 2.51
N LEU A 88 7.15 30.69 3.29
CA LEU A 88 7.35 29.25 3.27
C LEU A 88 6.10 28.57 2.75
N LEU A 89 6.27 27.72 1.75
CA LEU A 89 5.24 26.83 1.25
C LEU A 89 5.55 25.41 1.72
N GLN A 90 4.72 24.87 2.60
CA GLN A 90 4.73 23.46 2.95
C GLN A 90 3.85 22.73 1.97
N LEU A 91 4.38 21.70 1.32
CA LEU A 91 3.66 20.76 0.47
C LEU A 91 3.69 19.38 1.07
N GLU A 92 2.56 18.71 1.05
CA GLU A 92 2.46 17.29 1.31
C GLU A 92 2.02 16.58 0.02
N ALA A 93 2.62 15.42 -0.26
CA ALA A 93 2.28 14.62 -1.39
C ALA A 93 2.29 13.13 -1.02
N ALA A 94 1.50 12.34 -1.73
CA ALA A 94 1.47 10.88 -1.60
C ALA A 94 1.63 10.21 -2.96
N SER A 95 2.26 9.02 -2.98
CA SER A 95 2.38 8.22 -4.19
C SER A 95 1.00 7.89 -4.79
N TYR A 96 0.93 7.67 -6.09
CA TYR A 96 -0.34 7.44 -6.81
C TYR A 96 -1.18 6.28 -6.27
N THR A 97 -0.58 5.34 -5.52
CA THR A 97 -1.34 4.28 -4.84
C THR A 97 -2.36 4.81 -3.85
N MET A 98 -2.24 6.07 -3.38
CA MET A 98 -3.21 6.71 -2.49
C MET A 98 -4.62 6.75 -3.11
N GLU A 99 -4.72 6.87 -4.43
CA GLU A 99 -6.01 6.89 -5.13
C GLU A 99 -6.83 5.62 -4.90
N TRP A 100 -6.16 4.48 -4.67
CA TRP A 100 -6.81 3.20 -4.35
C TRP A 100 -7.40 3.17 -2.93
N GLY A 101 -7.04 4.16 -2.11
CA GLY A 101 -7.50 4.32 -0.72
C GLY A 101 -8.66 5.29 -0.53
N LEU A 102 -9.06 6.08 -1.55
CA LEU A 102 -9.94 7.24 -1.39
C LEU A 102 -11.39 6.89 -1.07
N ALA A 103 -11.94 5.85 -1.69
CA ALA A 103 -13.35 5.54 -1.57
C ALA A 103 -13.59 4.10 -1.10
N PRO A 104 -14.53 3.88 -0.16
CA PRO A 104 -14.95 2.53 0.19
C PRO A 104 -15.79 1.91 -0.93
N VAL A 105 -15.59 0.63 -1.19
CA VAL A 105 -16.29 -0.18 -2.18
C VAL A 105 -16.92 -1.38 -1.51
N SER A 106 -18.07 -1.84 -2.04
CA SER A 106 -18.69 -3.08 -1.62
C SER A 106 -18.91 -3.96 -2.85
N GLN A 107 -18.32 -5.15 -2.85
CA GLN A 107 -18.46 -6.16 -3.91
C GLN A 107 -18.12 -7.55 -3.41
N SER A 108 -18.61 -8.58 -4.08
CA SER A 108 -18.31 -9.95 -3.74
C SER A 108 -17.58 -10.72 -4.86
N PHE A 109 -16.88 -11.78 -4.47
CA PHE A 109 -16.20 -12.72 -5.35
C PHE A 109 -16.67 -14.12 -4.96
N LEU A 110 -17.70 -14.60 -5.64
CA LEU A 110 -18.42 -15.83 -5.27
C LEU A 110 -17.97 -17.05 -6.08
N ASN A 111 -17.34 -16.85 -7.23
CA ASN A 111 -16.85 -17.94 -8.09
C ASN A 111 -15.54 -18.49 -7.52
N LEU A 112 -15.57 -19.72 -7.04
CA LEU A 112 -14.43 -20.41 -6.41
C LEU A 112 -13.31 -20.81 -7.38
N ASP A 113 -13.52 -20.66 -8.70
CA ASP A 113 -12.47 -20.84 -9.71
C ASP A 113 -11.66 -19.54 -9.93
N THR A 114 -12.07 -18.45 -9.30
CA THR A 114 -11.39 -17.15 -9.44
C THR A 114 -10.01 -17.18 -8.77
N THR A 115 -8.98 -16.80 -9.50
CA THR A 115 -7.65 -16.65 -8.94
C THR A 115 -7.52 -15.32 -8.18
N TYR A 116 -6.62 -15.25 -7.20
CA TYR A 116 -6.31 -13.97 -6.53
C TYR A 116 -5.85 -12.88 -7.51
N ARG A 117 -5.16 -13.25 -8.60
CA ARG A 117 -4.80 -12.32 -9.67
C ARG A 117 -6.04 -11.68 -10.31
N GLN A 118 -7.04 -12.49 -10.65
CA GLN A 118 -8.31 -12.00 -11.20
C GLN A 118 -9.08 -11.13 -10.19
N VAL A 119 -8.99 -11.43 -8.89
CA VAL A 119 -9.54 -10.57 -7.84
C VAL A 119 -8.85 -9.20 -7.87
N MET A 120 -7.52 -9.16 -7.85
CA MET A 120 -6.75 -7.90 -7.91
C MET A 120 -7.08 -7.09 -9.16
N ASP A 121 -7.14 -7.74 -10.34
CA ASP A 121 -7.47 -7.08 -11.59
C ASP A 121 -8.89 -6.49 -11.59
N LYS A 122 -9.86 -7.20 -10.98
CA LYS A 122 -11.24 -6.70 -10.83
C LYS A 122 -11.32 -5.53 -9.85
N VAL A 123 -10.60 -5.59 -8.72
CA VAL A 123 -10.54 -4.52 -7.71
C VAL A 123 -10.01 -3.23 -8.32
N LEU A 124 -8.92 -3.32 -9.06
CA LEU A 124 -8.25 -2.15 -9.64
C LEU A 124 -8.80 -1.72 -11.01
N LYS A 125 -9.86 -2.38 -11.52
CA LYS A 125 -10.41 -2.11 -12.86
C LYS A 125 -10.76 -0.65 -13.10
N ASN A 126 -11.23 0.05 -12.07
CA ASN A 126 -11.66 1.44 -12.17
C ASN A 126 -10.56 2.45 -11.78
N GLN A 127 -9.41 1.97 -11.34
CA GLN A 127 -8.27 2.79 -11.00
C GLN A 127 -7.46 3.10 -12.28
N LYS A 128 -7.20 4.39 -12.52
CA LYS A 128 -6.49 4.83 -13.71
C LYS A 128 -5.05 4.31 -13.70
N ASP A 129 -4.65 3.65 -14.78
CA ASP A 129 -3.28 3.16 -15.02
C ASP A 129 -2.69 2.34 -13.85
N ALA A 130 -3.56 1.70 -13.03
CA ALA A 130 -3.13 0.93 -11.88
C ALA A 130 -2.38 -0.34 -12.28
N GLU A 131 -1.22 -0.56 -11.67
CA GLU A 131 -0.40 -1.75 -11.87
C GLU A 131 -0.14 -2.46 -10.54
N ILE A 132 -0.57 -3.73 -10.42
CA ILE A 132 -0.22 -4.58 -9.30
C ILE A 132 0.47 -5.86 -9.78
N LEU A 133 1.65 -6.15 -9.21
CA LEU A 133 2.49 -7.28 -9.57
C LEU A 133 2.38 -8.37 -8.51
N ASP A 134 1.86 -9.54 -8.89
CA ASP A 134 1.71 -10.68 -7.98
C ASP A 134 3.04 -11.37 -7.71
N CYS A 135 3.51 -11.28 -6.47
CA CYS A 135 4.72 -11.91 -5.96
C CYS A 135 4.46 -13.00 -4.91
N ALA A 136 3.17 -13.25 -4.55
CA ALA A 136 2.83 -14.11 -3.43
C ALA A 136 1.91 -15.28 -3.78
N THR A 137 0.90 -15.09 -4.63
CA THR A 137 -0.20 -16.06 -4.76
C THR A 137 0.14 -17.29 -5.61
N LYS A 138 1.12 -17.18 -6.52
CA LYS A 138 1.54 -18.26 -7.43
C LYS A 138 0.37 -18.88 -8.23
N GLY A 139 -0.63 -18.04 -8.56
CA GLY A 139 -1.82 -18.49 -9.30
C GLY A 139 -2.85 -19.21 -8.44
N ALA A 140 -2.79 -19.12 -7.12
CA ALA A 140 -3.79 -19.71 -6.22
C ALA A 140 -5.19 -19.17 -6.52
N VAL A 141 -6.19 -20.06 -6.46
CA VAL A 141 -7.61 -19.71 -6.45
C VAL A 141 -8.06 -19.33 -5.04
N ILE A 142 -9.16 -18.60 -4.94
CA ILE A 142 -9.75 -18.27 -3.64
C ILE A 142 -10.29 -19.55 -2.97
N PRO A 143 -9.99 -19.80 -1.68
CA PRO A 143 -10.41 -21.03 -1.01
C PRO A 143 -11.88 -21.02 -0.62
N ASP A 144 -12.47 -19.86 -0.50
CA ASP A 144 -13.87 -19.57 -0.21
C ASP A 144 -14.23 -18.22 -0.84
N PHE A 145 -15.49 -17.78 -0.74
CA PHE A 145 -15.87 -16.47 -1.24
C PHE A 145 -15.10 -15.35 -0.54
N LEU A 146 -14.83 -14.29 -1.28
CA LEU A 146 -14.26 -13.08 -0.73
C LEU A 146 -15.29 -11.95 -0.77
N LEU A 147 -15.19 -11.06 0.20
CA LEU A 147 -16.06 -9.91 0.35
C LEU A 147 -15.22 -8.67 0.66
N GLN A 148 -15.28 -7.69 -0.24
CA GLN A 148 -14.91 -6.32 0.02
C GLN A 148 -16.18 -5.61 0.47
N TYR A 149 -16.22 -5.04 1.67
CA TYR A 149 -17.42 -4.41 2.20
C TYR A 149 -17.06 -3.15 2.97
N GLU A 150 -17.56 -2.01 2.50
CA GLU A 150 -17.25 -0.69 3.05
C GLU A 150 -15.73 -0.51 3.29
N GLU A 151 -14.93 -0.98 2.36
CA GLU A 151 -13.48 -1.07 2.44
C GLU A 151 -12.87 -0.53 1.14
N SER A 152 -11.87 0.34 1.24
CA SER A 152 -11.17 0.84 0.05
C SER A 152 -10.42 -0.28 -0.69
N ASP A 153 -10.12 -0.07 -1.97
CA ASP A 153 -9.39 -1.04 -2.78
C ASP A 153 -8.01 -1.32 -2.15
N TRP A 154 -7.32 -0.30 -1.66
CA TRP A 154 -6.04 -0.45 -0.96
C TRP A 154 -6.15 -1.33 0.28
N ASN A 155 -7.08 -1.03 1.19
CA ASN A 155 -7.25 -1.79 2.42
C ASN A 155 -7.66 -3.24 2.15
N PHE A 156 -8.51 -3.46 1.14
CA PHE A 156 -8.86 -4.81 0.71
C PHE A 156 -7.66 -5.59 0.21
N LEU A 157 -6.80 -4.99 -0.62
CA LEU A 157 -5.57 -5.62 -1.10
C LEU A 157 -4.58 -5.91 0.03
N VAL A 158 -4.41 -4.98 0.99
CA VAL A 158 -3.60 -5.18 2.20
C VAL A 158 -4.12 -6.37 3.01
N ARG A 159 -5.43 -6.42 3.24
CA ARG A 159 -6.07 -7.54 3.93
C ARG A 159 -5.89 -8.86 3.19
N LEU A 160 -6.05 -8.89 1.86
CA LEU A 160 -5.79 -10.10 1.07
C LEU A 160 -4.33 -10.55 1.15
N ALA A 161 -3.36 -9.61 1.09
CA ALA A 161 -1.94 -9.94 1.23
C ALA A 161 -1.65 -10.55 2.61
N SER A 162 -2.32 -10.07 3.66
CA SER A 162 -2.18 -10.61 5.02
C SER A 162 -2.55 -12.09 5.13
N HIS A 163 -3.50 -12.59 4.31
CA HIS A 163 -3.86 -14.00 4.28
C HIS A 163 -2.71 -14.90 3.78
N PHE A 164 -1.75 -14.32 3.05
CA PHE A 164 -0.50 -14.96 2.66
C PHE A 164 0.66 -14.62 3.61
N HIS A 165 0.37 -14.03 4.77
CA HIS A 165 1.36 -13.53 5.75
C HIS A 165 2.38 -12.57 5.15
N THR A 166 1.97 -11.80 4.14
CA THR A 166 2.81 -10.85 3.42
C THR A 166 2.17 -9.47 3.36
N PHE A 167 2.77 -8.55 2.63
CA PHE A 167 2.45 -7.14 2.60
C PHE A 167 2.21 -6.67 1.16
N ILE A 168 1.55 -5.52 1.01
CA ILE A 168 1.62 -4.72 -0.20
C ILE A 168 2.86 -3.84 -0.13
N VAL A 169 3.66 -3.84 -1.18
CA VAL A 169 4.87 -3.00 -1.29
C VAL A 169 4.60 -1.93 -2.34
N PRO A 170 4.42 -0.65 -1.96
CA PRO A 170 4.22 0.43 -2.91
C PRO A 170 5.50 0.69 -3.72
N ASP A 171 5.36 1.07 -4.98
CA ASP A 171 6.47 1.52 -5.81
C ASP A 171 6.19 2.95 -6.31
N CYS A 172 6.77 3.94 -5.62
CA CYS A 172 6.63 5.35 -5.95
C CYS A 172 7.56 5.82 -7.09
N ARG A 173 8.31 4.92 -7.73
CA ARG A 173 9.20 5.22 -8.86
C ARG A 173 8.51 5.04 -10.21
N ALA A 174 7.20 5.09 -10.24
CA ALA A 174 6.38 5.07 -11.44
C ALA A 174 5.45 6.28 -11.42
N ALA A 175 5.22 6.88 -12.58
CA ALA A 175 4.30 8.02 -12.74
C ALA A 175 2.82 7.56 -12.81
N HIS A 176 2.48 6.49 -12.09
CA HIS A 176 1.15 5.92 -11.95
C HIS A 176 1.08 5.05 -10.70
N GLY A 177 -0.12 4.65 -10.30
CA GLY A 177 -0.32 3.75 -9.16
C GLY A 177 0.29 2.37 -9.39
N ARG A 178 1.38 2.06 -8.69
CA ARG A 178 2.10 0.80 -8.81
C ARG A 178 2.41 0.19 -7.46
N ALA A 179 2.18 -1.12 -7.32
CA ALA A 179 2.51 -1.87 -6.11
C ALA A 179 2.80 -3.34 -6.41
N TYR A 180 3.44 -4.01 -5.46
CA TYR A 180 3.64 -5.45 -5.47
C TYR A 180 2.73 -6.11 -4.42
N PHE A 181 1.99 -7.13 -4.82
CA PHE A 181 1.26 -8.00 -3.91
C PHE A 181 2.21 -9.09 -3.40
N GLY A 182 2.73 -8.89 -2.19
CA GLY A 182 3.84 -9.66 -1.65
C GLY A 182 5.19 -8.97 -1.86
N ILE A 183 6.20 -9.47 -1.18
CA ILE A 183 7.55 -8.91 -1.21
C ILE A 183 8.25 -9.33 -2.50
N PRO A 184 8.59 -8.41 -3.43
CA PRO A 184 9.26 -8.76 -4.67
C PRO A 184 10.67 -9.28 -4.45
N ASP A 185 11.19 -10.00 -5.44
CA ASP A 185 12.62 -10.29 -5.58
C ASP A 185 13.21 -9.36 -6.64
N LEU A 186 13.89 -8.31 -6.19
CA LEU A 186 14.47 -7.28 -7.06
C LEU A 186 15.86 -7.67 -7.59
N GLY A 187 16.31 -8.90 -7.35
CA GLY A 187 17.54 -9.47 -7.93
C GLY A 187 18.82 -9.07 -7.20
N GLU A 188 19.33 -7.89 -7.45
CA GLU A 188 20.62 -7.43 -6.95
C GLU A 188 20.69 -7.26 -5.43
N GLU A 189 21.79 -7.71 -4.81
CA GLU A 189 22.08 -7.53 -3.40
C GLU A 189 23.22 -6.52 -3.24
N TYR A 190 22.95 -5.42 -2.54
CA TYR A 190 23.93 -4.39 -2.23
C TYR A 190 24.63 -4.69 -0.91
N VAL A 191 25.92 -4.35 -0.82
CA VAL A 191 26.69 -4.53 0.41
C VAL A 191 26.78 -3.20 1.15
N LEU A 192 26.31 -3.17 2.39
CA LEU A 192 26.51 -2.07 3.34
C LEU A 192 27.60 -2.46 4.34
N SER A 193 28.57 -1.56 4.53
CA SER A 193 29.66 -1.73 5.49
C SER A 193 29.82 -0.45 6.32
N ASP A 194 30.17 -0.62 7.58
CA ASP A 194 30.59 0.43 8.53
C ASP A 194 29.62 1.60 8.72
N GLU A 195 28.33 1.34 8.61
CA GLU A 195 27.27 2.33 8.83
C GLU A 195 26.89 2.41 10.33
N GLU A 196 26.46 3.61 10.76
CA GLU A 196 25.82 3.75 12.07
C GLU A 196 24.49 2.99 12.09
N PHE A 197 24.26 2.20 13.13
CA PHE A 197 23.07 1.36 13.21
C PHE A 197 22.56 1.18 14.64
N THR A 198 21.26 0.87 14.72
CA THR A 198 20.62 0.32 15.91
C THR A 198 20.10 -1.08 15.57
N GLU A 199 20.44 -2.06 16.40
CA GLU A 199 19.94 -3.43 16.26
C GLU A 199 18.76 -3.67 17.21
N ILE A 200 17.66 -4.19 16.68
CA ILE A 200 16.42 -4.45 17.40
C ILE A 200 16.07 -5.92 17.20
N LYS A 201 15.76 -6.61 18.29
CA LYS A 201 15.21 -7.97 18.24
C LYS A 201 13.73 -7.93 18.62
N ASP A 202 12.85 -8.14 17.63
CA ASP A 202 11.41 -8.08 17.81
C ASP A 202 10.86 -9.41 18.33
N MET A 203 10.88 -9.58 19.66
CA MET A 203 10.38 -10.79 20.30
C MET A 203 8.85 -10.86 20.34
N ASP A 204 8.15 -9.71 20.29
CA ASP A 204 6.69 -9.69 20.24
C ASP A 204 6.20 -10.30 18.92
N GLN A 205 6.79 -9.91 17.79
CA GLN A 205 6.52 -10.52 16.49
C GLN A 205 6.78 -12.04 16.51
N TYR A 206 7.87 -12.48 17.14
CA TYR A 206 8.16 -13.90 17.29
C TYR A 206 7.07 -14.64 18.06
N TYR A 207 6.62 -14.09 19.20
CA TYR A 207 5.60 -14.75 20.03
C TYR A 207 4.23 -14.78 19.36
N ARG A 208 3.87 -13.74 18.62
CA ARG A 208 2.56 -13.66 17.94
C ARG A 208 2.50 -14.52 16.68
N LEU A 209 3.54 -14.51 15.86
CA LEU A 209 3.52 -15.12 14.52
C LEU A 209 4.62 -16.15 14.32
N GLY A 210 5.80 -15.92 14.87
CA GLY A 210 6.98 -16.70 14.56
C GLY A 210 6.85 -18.18 14.92
N ARG A 211 6.17 -18.50 16.01
CA ARG A 211 5.92 -19.89 16.43
C ARG A 211 5.01 -20.62 15.46
N GLU A 212 3.92 -19.98 15.02
CA GLU A 212 2.96 -20.53 14.07
C GLU A 212 3.61 -20.73 12.70
N GLN A 213 4.33 -19.72 12.23
CA GLN A 213 5.03 -19.72 10.95
C GLN A 213 6.38 -20.45 10.97
N LYS A 214 6.75 -21.06 12.13
CA LYS A 214 7.99 -21.85 12.31
C LYS A 214 9.27 -21.10 11.96
N ILE A 215 9.31 -19.79 12.20
CA ILE A 215 10.55 -19.00 12.09
C ILE A 215 11.35 -19.06 13.37
N LEU A 216 12.66 -18.81 13.28
CA LEU A 216 13.54 -18.77 14.44
C LEU A 216 13.57 -17.36 15.06
N PRO A 217 13.84 -17.22 16.38
CA PRO A 217 13.92 -15.91 17.03
C PRO A 217 14.94 -14.94 16.37
N GLN A 218 16.01 -15.46 15.78
CA GLN A 218 16.99 -14.65 15.06
C GLN A 218 16.49 -14.10 13.72
N GLU A 219 15.42 -14.63 13.18
CA GLU A 219 14.82 -14.08 11.95
C GLU A 219 14.06 -12.78 12.21
N THR A 220 13.74 -12.45 13.49
CA THR A 220 13.07 -11.20 13.87
C THR A 220 14.05 -10.06 14.22
N LEU A 221 15.34 -10.24 13.88
CA LEU A 221 16.32 -9.17 13.96
C LEU A 221 16.06 -8.11 12.89
N LYS A 222 16.08 -6.86 13.32
CA LYS A 222 15.94 -5.65 12.49
C LYS A 222 17.11 -4.71 12.76
N TRP A 223 17.50 -3.95 11.76
CA TRP A 223 18.54 -2.93 11.89
C TRP A 223 18.01 -1.61 11.35
N LYS A 224 18.13 -0.56 12.13
CA LYS A 224 17.95 0.81 11.66
C LYS A 224 19.32 1.36 11.29
N VAL A 225 19.53 1.67 10.02
CA VAL A 225 20.84 2.03 9.45
C VAL A 225 20.75 3.37 8.75
N THR A 226 21.75 4.24 8.94
CA THR A 226 21.90 5.49 8.17
C THR A 226 22.92 5.23 7.06
N ALA A 227 22.55 5.45 5.80
CA ALA A 227 23.41 5.23 4.64
C ALA A 227 23.31 6.36 3.63
N ARG A 228 24.37 6.55 2.81
CA ARG A 228 24.38 7.57 1.75
C ARG A 228 23.73 7.06 0.46
N GLN A 229 23.74 5.74 0.24
CA GLN A 229 23.14 5.13 -0.94
C GLN A 229 21.61 5.20 -0.87
N ASP A 230 21.00 5.28 -2.04
CA ASP A 230 19.54 5.23 -2.17
C ASP A 230 19.08 3.80 -2.43
N PHE A 231 18.24 3.30 -1.56
CA PHE A 231 17.57 2.00 -1.70
C PHE A 231 16.07 2.18 -1.93
N CYS A 232 15.44 1.16 -2.52
CA CYS A 232 13.99 1.06 -2.59
C CYS A 232 13.46 0.01 -1.61
N LEU A 233 12.15 0.04 -1.35
CA LEU A 233 11.49 -0.99 -0.56
C LEU A 233 11.72 -2.37 -1.17
N ALA A 234 11.87 -3.38 -0.32
CA ALA A 234 12.19 -4.77 -0.66
C ALA A 234 13.59 -4.98 -1.31
N GLN A 235 14.41 -3.93 -1.48
CA GLN A 235 15.78 -4.06 -1.98
C GLN A 235 16.58 -5.00 -1.08
N LYS A 236 17.30 -5.96 -1.69
CA LYS A 236 18.20 -6.84 -0.95
C LYS A 236 19.48 -6.09 -0.56
N VAL A 237 19.84 -6.22 0.70
CA VAL A 237 21.04 -5.60 1.27
C VAL A 237 21.76 -6.62 2.13
N ARG A 238 23.08 -6.77 1.92
CA ARG A 238 23.96 -7.53 2.80
C ARG A 238 24.55 -6.60 3.83
N PHE A 239 24.11 -6.71 5.06
CA PHE A 239 24.59 -5.91 6.19
C PHE A 239 25.24 -6.84 7.23
N ARG A 240 26.51 -6.56 7.61
CA ARG A 240 27.30 -7.39 8.54
C ARG A 240 27.33 -8.88 8.19
N GLY A 241 27.40 -9.19 6.89
CA GLY A 241 27.39 -10.57 6.38
C GLY A 241 26.00 -11.24 6.35
N ILE A 242 24.94 -10.56 6.77
CA ILE A 242 23.58 -11.07 6.83
C ILE A 242 22.78 -10.48 5.65
N SER A 243 22.11 -11.35 4.89
CA SER A 243 21.17 -10.90 3.85
C SER A 243 19.86 -10.43 4.49
N ALA A 244 19.49 -9.21 4.19
CA ALA A 244 18.28 -8.53 4.66
C ALA A 244 17.56 -7.83 3.50
N ILE A 245 16.39 -7.32 3.75
CA ILE A 245 15.62 -6.47 2.83
C ILE A 245 15.26 -5.15 3.51
N VAL A 246 15.16 -4.10 2.71
CA VAL A 246 14.68 -2.79 3.15
C VAL A 246 13.17 -2.85 3.38
N THR A 247 12.72 -2.62 4.60
CA THR A 247 11.29 -2.65 4.98
C THR A 247 10.70 -1.27 5.23
N ARG A 248 11.56 -0.29 5.53
CA ARG A 248 11.19 1.12 5.71
C ARG A 248 12.30 2.03 5.19
N ILE A 249 11.89 3.15 4.65
CA ILE A 249 12.78 4.22 4.17
C ILE A 249 12.31 5.52 4.80
N GLN A 250 13.25 6.29 5.34
CA GLN A 250 13.00 7.62 5.82
C GLN A 250 14.12 8.54 5.34
N TYR A 251 13.76 9.57 4.57
CA TYR A 251 14.64 10.68 4.24
C TYR A 251 14.17 11.89 5.03
N GLN A 252 15.07 12.57 5.68
CA GLN A 252 14.73 13.72 6.51
C GLN A 252 15.88 14.73 6.53
N THR A 253 15.55 16.01 6.42
CA THR A 253 16.50 17.08 6.67
C THR A 253 16.73 17.23 8.19
N VAL A 254 17.96 17.02 8.63
CA VAL A 254 18.40 17.17 10.02
C VAL A 254 19.57 18.14 10.04
N GLU A 255 19.45 19.25 10.78
CA GLU A 255 20.49 20.30 10.87
C GLU A 255 20.99 20.80 9.49
N GLY A 256 20.08 20.83 8.50
CA GLY A 256 20.37 21.27 7.13
C GLY A 256 20.98 20.20 6.23
N GLU A 257 21.18 18.97 6.70
CA GLU A 257 21.66 17.85 5.89
C GLU A 257 20.56 16.80 5.64
N LEU A 258 20.53 16.24 4.45
CA LEU A 258 19.61 15.15 4.09
C LEU A 258 20.11 13.80 4.61
N VAL A 259 19.50 13.34 5.68
CA VAL A 259 19.79 12.04 6.30
C VAL A 259 18.85 10.97 5.72
N ARG A 260 19.44 9.84 5.28
CA ARG A 260 18.72 8.67 4.75
C ARG A 260 18.81 7.54 5.75
N THR A 261 17.69 7.14 6.30
CA THR A 261 17.59 6.06 7.28
C THR A 261 16.77 4.89 6.70
N TYR A 262 17.25 3.68 6.90
CA TYR A 262 16.63 2.46 6.40
C TYR A 262 16.38 1.48 7.55
N GLU A 263 15.23 0.83 7.54
CA GLU A 263 15.00 -0.34 8.37
C GLU A 263 15.26 -1.59 7.53
N LEU A 264 16.17 -2.42 7.99
CA LEU A 264 16.55 -3.68 7.37
C LEU A 264 16.00 -4.83 8.20
N SER A 265 15.39 -5.81 7.56
CA SER A 265 14.88 -7.00 8.23
C SER A 265 15.25 -8.25 7.46
N ARG A 266 15.45 -9.37 8.14
CA ARG A 266 15.60 -10.66 7.49
C ARG A 266 14.30 -11.02 6.78
N ARG A 267 14.35 -11.40 5.49
CA ARG A 267 13.17 -11.68 4.67
C ARG A 267 12.21 -12.68 5.33
N LYS A 268 12.72 -13.74 5.98
CA LYS A 268 11.89 -14.74 6.65
C LYS A 268 11.16 -14.22 7.87
N GLY A 269 11.68 -13.18 8.52
CA GLY A 269 11.05 -12.54 9.66
C GLY A 269 10.02 -11.47 9.30
N VAL A 270 9.89 -11.13 8.01
CA VAL A 270 8.93 -10.12 7.55
C VAL A 270 7.59 -10.80 7.29
N LEU A 271 6.76 -10.85 8.32
CA LEU A 271 5.45 -11.51 8.33
C LEU A 271 4.39 -10.61 8.96
N CYS A 272 3.13 -10.75 8.54
CA CYS A 272 1.97 -10.15 9.19
C CYS A 272 0.93 -11.20 9.59
N ALA A 273 0.11 -10.84 10.57
CA ALA A 273 -1.07 -11.63 10.93
C ALA A 273 -2.16 -11.44 9.88
N PRO A 274 -3.00 -12.45 9.62
CA PRO A 274 -4.19 -12.27 8.79
C PRO A 274 -5.11 -11.19 9.37
N GLU A 275 -5.43 -10.21 8.54
CA GLU A 275 -6.33 -9.12 8.88
C GLU A 275 -7.78 -9.49 8.57
N LYS A 276 -8.69 -8.89 9.33
CA LYS A 276 -10.13 -9.05 9.16
C LYS A 276 -10.77 -7.68 8.97
N ASN A 277 -11.76 -7.62 8.09
CA ASN A 277 -12.55 -6.41 7.96
C ASN A 277 -13.56 -6.31 9.12
N PRO A 278 -13.46 -5.30 10.01
CA PRO A 278 -14.35 -5.16 11.16
C PRO A 278 -15.79 -4.86 10.76
N HIS A 279 -16.03 -4.26 9.59
CA HIS A 279 -17.37 -3.91 9.09
C HIS A 279 -18.22 -5.13 8.71
N ILE A 280 -17.58 -6.29 8.51
CA ILE A 280 -18.27 -7.56 8.20
C ILE A 280 -18.91 -8.17 9.44
N PHE A 281 -18.43 -7.85 10.64
CA PHE A 281 -18.93 -8.48 11.86
C PHE A 281 -20.37 -8.04 12.18
N GLY A 282 -21.30 -9.00 12.21
CA GLY A 282 -22.70 -8.75 12.52
C GLY A 282 -23.51 -8.06 11.41
N MET A 283 -22.95 -7.90 10.22
CA MET A 283 -23.65 -7.30 9.10
C MET A 283 -24.69 -8.26 8.48
N SER A 284 -25.63 -7.69 7.74
CA SER A 284 -26.56 -8.40 6.86
C SER A 284 -26.51 -7.78 5.47
N ILE A 285 -26.35 -8.58 4.44
CA ILE A 285 -26.37 -8.13 3.04
C ILE A 285 -27.66 -8.61 2.38
N PRO A 286 -28.49 -7.72 1.85
CA PRO A 286 -29.66 -8.11 1.04
C PRO A 286 -29.22 -8.89 -0.19
N ALA A 287 -29.94 -9.98 -0.47
CA ALA A 287 -29.62 -10.86 -1.59
C ALA A 287 -30.88 -11.48 -2.20
N THR A 288 -30.81 -11.81 -3.49
CA THR A 288 -31.87 -12.54 -4.18
C THR A 288 -31.43 -14.01 -4.40
N VAL A 289 -32.27 -14.96 -4.02
CA VAL A 289 -32.03 -16.40 -4.26
C VAL A 289 -32.11 -16.69 -5.76
N LYS A 290 -31.05 -17.25 -6.32
CA LYS A 290 -30.93 -17.61 -7.75
C LYS A 290 -31.10 -19.09 -8.00
N GLU A 291 -30.53 -19.91 -7.11
CA GLU A 291 -30.58 -21.39 -7.24
C GLU A 291 -30.70 -22.05 -5.87
N ARG A 292 -31.19 -23.30 -5.85
CA ARG A 292 -31.29 -24.13 -4.64
C ARG A 292 -30.68 -25.50 -4.89
N SER A 293 -29.98 -26.02 -3.89
CA SER A 293 -29.46 -27.40 -3.93
C SER A 293 -29.44 -27.96 -2.48
N GLY A 294 -30.31 -28.91 -2.19
CA GLY A 294 -30.50 -29.44 -0.84
C GLY A 294 -30.81 -28.29 0.15
N ASN A 295 -29.99 -28.15 1.20
CA ASN A 295 -30.14 -27.11 2.23
C ASN A 295 -29.32 -25.84 1.91
N CYS A 296 -28.86 -25.69 0.67
CA CYS A 296 -28.02 -24.59 0.26
C CYS A 296 -28.68 -23.77 -0.84
N VAL A 297 -28.30 -22.50 -0.89
CA VAL A 297 -28.77 -21.53 -1.89
C VAL A 297 -27.58 -20.85 -2.55
N ARG A 298 -27.69 -20.54 -3.84
CA ARG A 298 -26.88 -19.52 -4.51
C ARG A 298 -27.64 -18.21 -4.48
N VAL A 299 -26.95 -17.14 -4.19
CA VAL A 299 -27.53 -15.82 -4.07
C VAL A 299 -26.83 -14.80 -4.96
N HIS A 300 -27.57 -13.78 -5.35
CA HIS A 300 -27.03 -12.53 -5.89
C HIS A 300 -27.11 -11.47 -4.79
N PHE A 301 -25.97 -11.06 -4.28
CA PHE A 301 -25.91 -9.94 -3.33
C PHE A 301 -26.22 -8.62 -4.04
N HIS A 302 -27.05 -7.78 -3.44
CA HIS A 302 -27.45 -6.50 -4.04
C HIS A 302 -26.33 -5.45 -4.07
N ILE A 303 -25.20 -5.74 -3.43
CA ILE A 303 -23.97 -4.93 -3.56
C ILE A 303 -23.26 -5.14 -4.91
N ASP A 304 -23.53 -6.27 -5.60
CA ASP A 304 -22.95 -6.56 -6.90
C ASP A 304 -23.87 -6.08 -8.02
N PRO A 305 -23.34 -5.43 -9.07
CA PRO A 305 -24.15 -4.93 -10.17
C PRO A 305 -24.79 -6.06 -11.00
N GLU A 306 -24.12 -7.20 -11.10
CA GLU A 306 -24.53 -8.35 -11.91
C GLU A 306 -24.41 -9.65 -11.15
N TYR A 307 -25.29 -10.61 -11.49
CA TYR A 307 -25.20 -11.99 -10.97
C TYR A 307 -24.12 -12.78 -11.71
N ASP A 308 -23.26 -13.45 -10.96
CA ASP A 308 -22.27 -14.38 -11.51
C ASP A 308 -22.94 -15.73 -11.82
N ASN A 309 -23.05 -16.06 -13.10
CA ASN A 309 -23.63 -17.33 -13.59
C ASN A 309 -22.61 -18.46 -13.72
N SER A 310 -21.39 -18.30 -13.20
CA SER A 310 -20.33 -19.31 -13.30
C SER A 310 -20.74 -20.63 -12.63
N PRO A 311 -20.27 -21.78 -13.14
CA PRO A 311 -20.70 -23.09 -12.60
C PRO A 311 -20.26 -23.32 -11.15
N ASN A 312 -19.14 -22.73 -10.72
CA ASN A 312 -18.57 -22.96 -9.39
C ASN A 312 -18.77 -21.76 -8.42
N VAL A 313 -19.94 -21.10 -8.51
CA VAL A 313 -20.33 -20.06 -7.55
C VAL A 313 -20.69 -20.69 -6.22
N LYS A 314 -20.27 -20.06 -5.13
CA LYS A 314 -20.49 -20.50 -3.74
C LYS A 314 -21.96 -20.76 -3.44
N TYR A 315 -22.24 -21.91 -2.85
CA TYR A 315 -23.50 -22.22 -2.20
C TYR A 315 -23.42 -21.89 -0.70
N PHE A 316 -24.38 -21.13 -0.21
CA PHE A 316 -24.51 -20.78 1.20
C PHE A 316 -25.52 -21.71 1.87
N THR A 317 -25.18 -22.23 3.06
CA THR A 317 -26.12 -23.04 3.84
C THR A 317 -27.22 -22.12 4.35
N TYR A 318 -28.47 -22.48 4.07
CA TYR A 318 -29.62 -21.78 4.60
C TYR A 318 -29.83 -22.15 6.07
N ALA A 319 -29.81 -21.13 6.94
CA ALA A 319 -30.06 -21.32 8.36
C ALA A 319 -31.57 -21.44 8.61
N ILE A 320 -32.02 -22.53 9.24
CA ILE A 320 -33.39 -22.77 9.62
C ILE A 320 -33.53 -22.34 11.07
N GLU A 321 -34.32 -21.31 11.35
CA GLU A 321 -34.54 -20.79 12.71
C GLU A 321 -35.38 -21.71 13.60
N SER A 322 -36.14 -22.65 13.00
CA SER A 322 -37.01 -23.55 13.72
C SER A 322 -36.76 -25.01 13.38
N SER A 323 -36.60 -25.85 14.39
CA SER A 323 -36.46 -27.30 14.22
C SER A 323 -37.74 -28.03 13.75
N PHE A 324 -38.86 -27.34 13.72
CA PHE A 324 -40.19 -27.97 13.39
C PHE A 324 -40.67 -27.68 11.99
N ILE A 325 -40.14 -26.67 11.30
CA ILE A 325 -40.59 -26.31 9.96
C ILE A 325 -39.38 -26.17 9.05
N TYR A 326 -39.29 -27.05 8.05
CA TYR A 326 -38.33 -26.89 6.97
C TYR A 326 -38.95 -26.01 5.88
N CYS A 327 -38.45 -24.80 5.76
CA CYS A 327 -38.90 -23.86 4.74
C CYS A 327 -37.69 -23.31 4.00
N MET A 328 -37.44 -23.81 2.79
CA MET A 328 -36.42 -23.28 1.90
C MET A 328 -37.00 -22.07 1.13
N PRO A 329 -36.22 -20.98 1.00
CA PRO A 329 -36.67 -19.82 0.24
C PRO A 329 -36.90 -20.21 -1.24
N GLU A 330 -37.89 -19.59 -1.87
CA GLU A 330 -38.13 -19.76 -3.30
C GLU A 330 -37.06 -19.03 -4.13
N VAL A 331 -36.81 -19.54 -5.35
CA VAL A 331 -35.99 -18.80 -6.31
C VAL A 331 -36.66 -17.48 -6.65
N GLY A 332 -35.91 -16.39 -6.55
CA GLY A 332 -36.40 -15.02 -6.69
C GLY A 332 -36.80 -14.33 -5.40
N SER A 333 -36.87 -15.03 -4.26
CA SER A 333 -37.09 -14.38 -2.94
C SER A 333 -35.87 -13.58 -2.49
N GLN A 334 -36.12 -12.59 -1.65
CA GLN A 334 -35.10 -11.72 -1.04
C GLN A 334 -34.96 -12.00 0.44
#